data_35f614e1278e1103e57dd84d47bfadab
#
_entry.id   35f614e1278e1103e57dd84d47bfadab
#
_cell.length_a   1.000
_cell.length_b   1.000
_cell.length_c   1.000
_cell.angle_alpha   90.00
_cell.angle_beta   90.00
_cell.angle_gamma   90.00
#
_symmetry.space_group_name_H-M   'P 1'
#
loop_
_entity.id
_entity.type
_entity.pdbx_description
1 polymer ?
#
loop_
_entity_poly.entity_id
_entity_poly.type
_entity_poly.pdbx_seq_one_letter_code
_entity_poly.pdbx_strand_id
1 'polypeptide(L)'
;MRRKLLPFYDERKAKIDMIIIHCTAQTPQEAIKIFCERKVSSHYIIGEDGEIWQMVGEAHRAWHAGVSSWQGKTDINSHSIGIELSSPTLGQKPYPKAQKEALCALLQRLVKKYKIQTQNIVGHSDVAPTRKADPGKEFFWSELAKKGFGLWSDKSFKNTVTNFDEKRLLQTIGYDTTDLAAAKLAFCRHFLPQTIAYDKDVWNIEKNLPQAVKNFKEPKDFKQILSNIAQQYAEASKKPCKI
;
A
#
# COMPACT_ATOMS: atom_id res chain seq x y z
N MET A 1 -20.10 -10.48 2.80
CA MET A 1 -19.25 -9.81 3.80
C MET A 1 -19.69 -10.24 5.19
N ARG A 2 -18.77 -10.78 5.97
CA ARG A 2 -18.97 -11.15 7.39
C ARG A 2 -18.53 -10.00 8.31
N ARG A 3 -18.94 -10.04 9.57
CA ARG A 3 -18.53 -9.10 10.61
C ARG A 3 -17.96 -9.84 11.82
N LYS A 4 -16.76 -9.44 12.25
CA LYS A 4 -16.15 -9.85 13.52
C LYS A 4 -15.43 -8.64 14.08
N LEU A 5 -16.16 -7.80 14.80
CA LEU A 5 -15.63 -6.53 15.31
C LEU A 5 -14.60 -6.78 16.42
N LEU A 6 -13.48 -6.10 16.32
CA LEU A 6 -12.39 -6.08 17.30
C LEU A 6 -12.47 -4.80 18.13
N PRO A 7 -12.09 -4.83 19.41
CA PRO A 7 -12.15 -3.65 20.30
C PRO A 7 -10.91 -2.73 20.18
N PHE A 8 -10.00 -2.99 19.23
CA PHE A 8 -8.73 -2.27 19.09
C PHE A 8 -8.85 -1.15 18.07
N TYR A 9 -9.48 -0.05 18.47
CA TYR A 9 -9.66 1.15 17.67
C TYR A 9 -9.86 2.37 18.58
N ASP A 10 -9.69 3.55 18.01
CA ASP A 10 -9.96 4.84 18.64
C ASP A 10 -10.93 5.66 17.77
N GLU A 11 -11.18 6.89 18.21
CA GLU A 11 -11.83 7.91 17.39
C GLU A 11 -10.85 8.45 16.35
N ARG A 12 -11.36 8.72 15.15
CA ARG A 12 -10.58 9.35 14.09
C ARG A 12 -10.34 10.83 14.40
N LYS A 13 -9.11 11.27 14.12
CA LYS A 13 -8.72 12.68 14.24
C LYS A 13 -8.69 13.40 12.88
N ALA A 14 -9.00 12.68 11.79
CA ALA A 14 -8.96 13.19 10.43
C ALA A 14 -10.03 12.54 9.54
N LYS A 15 -10.30 13.17 8.39
CA LYS A 15 -11.17 12.60 7.35
C LYS A 15 -10.47 11.42 6.68
N ILE A 16 -11.27 10.43 6.27
CA ILE A 16 -10.79 9.31 5.46
C ILE A 16 -10.54 9.84 4.04
N ASP A 17 -9.30 9.83 3.61
CA ASP A 17 -8.87 10.24 2.27
C ASP A 17 -7.83 9.28 1.65
N MET A 18 -7.56 8.13 2.32
CA MET A 18 -6.59 7.13 1.90
C MET A 18 -7.10 5.71 2.09
N ILE A 19 -6.52 4.78 1.34
CA ILE A 19 -6.61 3.33 1.57
C ILE A 19 -5.19 2.77 1.64
N ILE A 20 -4.91 1.99 2.68
CA ILE A 20 -3.66 1.27 2.83
C ILE A 20 -3.90 -0.22 2.63
N ILE A 21 -3.20 -0.78 1.65
CA ILE A 21 -3.24 -2.20 1.35
C ILE A 21 -2.14 -2.91 2.13
N HIS A 22 -2.54 -3.97 2.82
CA HIS A 22 -1.68 -4.86 3.59
C HIS A 22 -1.78 -6.29 3.10
N CYS A 23 -0.89 -7.15 3.55
CA CYS A 23 -1.12 -8.59 3.50
C CYS A 23 -0.65 -9.27 4.79
N THR A 24 -1.30 -10.38 5.10
CA THR A 24 -0.98 -11.26 6.22
C THR A 24 -0.84 -12.70 5.73
N ALA A 25 0.04 -13.47 6.36
CA ALA A 25 0.25 -14.88 5.99
C ALA A 25 -0.89 -15.81 6.41
N GLN A 26 -1.80 -15.33 7.24
CA GLN A 26 -2.85 -16.11 7.87
C GLN A 26 -4.16 -16.07 7.08
N THR A 27 -5.00 -17.08 7.30
CA THR A 27 -6.42 -17.02 6.95
C THR A 27 -7.12 -15.89 7.71
N PRO A 28 -8.29 -15.41 7.27
CA PRO A 28 -9.02 -14.37 8.00
C PRO A 28 -9.29 -14.72 9.47
N GLN A 29 -9.63 -15.97 9.76
CA GLN A 29 -9.93 -16.43 11.11
C GLN A 29 -8.68 -16.43 12.01
N GLU A 30 -7.55 -16.90 11.51
CA GLU A 30 -6.28 -16.90 12.22
C GLU A 30 -5.75 -15.48 12.41
N ALA A 31 -5.85 -14.62 11.39
CA ALA A 31 -5.45 -13.22 11.47
C ALA A 31 -6.24 -12.47 12.54
N ILE A 32 -7.55 -12.67 12.62
CA ILE A 32 -8.41 -12.09 13.65
C ILE A 32 -7.93 -12.50 15.04
N LYS A 33 -7.58 -13.78 15.27
CA LYS A 33 -7.03 -14.27 16.53
C LYS A 33 -5.72 -13.57 16.89
N ILE A 34 -4.77 -13.53 15.93
CA ILE A 34 -3.47 -12.87 16.13
C ILE A 34 -3.63 -11.36 16.39
N PHE A 35 -4.55 -10.70 15.69
CA PHE A 35 -4.83 -9.28 15.93
C PHE A 35 -5.35 -9.03 17.34
N CYS A 36 -6.20 -9.93 17.87
CA CYS A 36 -6.63 -9.88 19.27
C CYS A 36 -5.44 -10.03 20.24
N GLU A 37 -4.57 -11.00 20.01
CA GLU A 37 -3.40 -11.26 20.84
C GLU A 37 -2.40 -10.08 20.83
N ARG A 38 -2.17 -9.49 19.64
CA ARG A 38 -1.25 -8.37 19.46
C ARG A 38 -1.85 -6.99 19.73
N LYS A 39 -3.15 -6.91 20.01
CA LYS A 39 -3.90 -5.66 20.20
C LYS A 39 -3.72 -4.70 19.04
N VAL A 40 -3.83 -5.22 17.81
CA VAL A 40 -3.83 -4.45 16.56
C VAL A 40 -5.12 -4.73 15.80
N SER A 41 -5.39 -3.97 14.75
CA SER A 41 -6.60 -4.17 13.95
C SER A 41 -6.43 -3.62 12.55
N SER A 42 -7.29 -4.06 11.63
CA SER A 42 -7.52 -3.45 10.33
C SER A 42 -9.03 -3.33 10.10
N HIS A 43 -9.47 -2.54 9.13
CA HIS A 43 -10.91 -2.40 8.89
C HIS A 43 -11.47 -3.64 8.21
N TYR A 44 -10.72 -4.18 7.26
CA TYR A 44 -11.12 -5.33 6.45
C TYR A 44 -10.00 -6.35 6.33
N ILE A 45 -10.39 -7.61 6.17
CA ILE A 45 -9.52 -8.67 5.67
C ILE A 45 -10.25 -9.45 4.60
N ILE A 46 -9.55 -9.80 3.52
CA ILE A 46 -10.07 -10.56 2.38
C ILE A 46 -9.32 -11.89 2.30
N GLY A 47 -10.06 -12.99 2.38
CA GLY A 47 -9.53 -14.34 2.19
C GLY A 47 -9.12 -14.62 0.75
N GLU A 48 -8.34 -15.68 0.53
CA GLU A 48 -7.94 -16.12 -0.82
C GLU A 48 -9.16 -16.53 -1.68
N ASP A 49 -10.25 -16.95 -1.05
CA ASP A 49 -11.54 -17.25 -1.65
C ASP A 49 -12.39 -16.02 -2.01
N GLY A 50 -11.90 -14.82 -1.66
CA GLY A 50 -12.61 -13.55 -1.86
C GLY A 50 -13.61 -13.21 -0.76
N GLU A 51 -13.70 -14.01 0.33
CA GLU A 51 -14.57 -13.67 1.44
C GLU A 51 -14.05 -12.45 2.19
N ILE A 52 -14.92 -11.43 2.37
CA ILE A 52 -14.57 -10.18 3.06
C ILE A 52 -15.09 -10.21 4.50
N TRP A 53 -14.20 -9.93 5.46
CA TRP A 53 -14.54 -9.75 6.86
C TRP A 53 -14.31 -8.30 7.28
N GLN A 54 -15.27 -7.70 7.95
CA GLN A 54 -15.12 -6.39 8.58
C GLN A 54 -14.74 -6.57 10.06
N MET A 55 -13.60 -6.01 10.45
CA MET A 55 -13.06 -6.10 11.82
C MET A 55 -13.19 -4.80 12.61
N VAL A 56 -13.18 -3.64 11.94
CA VAL A 56 -13.41 -2.33 12.57
C VAL A 56 -14.40 -1.55 11.72
N GLY A 57 -15.30 -0.81 12.37
CA GLY A 57 -16.20 0.10 11.68
C GLY A 57 -15.43 1.24 11.01
N GLU A 58 -15.79 1.61 9.77
CA GLU A 58 -15.07 2.62 9.01
C GLU A 58 -15.00 4.00 9.70
N ALA A 59 -15.98 4.32 10.54
CA ALA A 59 -16.00 5.56 11.32
C ALA A 59 -14.88 5.62 12.37
N HIS A 60 -14.34 4.49 12.77
CA HIS A 60 -13.29 4.39 13.78
C HIS A 60 -11.90 4.33 13.14
N ARG A 61 -10.89 4.64 13.93
CA ARG A 61 -9.48 4.58 13.58
C ARG A 61 -8.94 3.20 13.96
N ALA A 62 -8.82 2.27 13.00
CA ALA A 62 -8.15 0.99 13.22
C ALA A 62 -6.62 1.17 13.36
N TRP A 63 -5.95 0.25 14.03
CA TRP A 63 -4.52 0.31 14.33
C TRP A 63 -3.73 -0.60 13.38
N HIS A 64 -3.56 -0.17 12.11
CA HIS A 64 -2.96 -1.00 11.05
C HIS A 64 -1.64 -0.46 10.49
N ALA A 65 -1.44 0.88 10.44
CA ALA A 65 -0.29 1.45 9.75
C ALA A 65 0.92 1.71 10.68
N GLY A 66 0.69 1.76 12.01
CA GLY A 66 1.74 2.06 12.99
C GLY A 66 2.39 3.42 12.76
N VAL A 67 3.70 3.53 13.06
CA VAL A 67 4.49 4.73 12.72
C VAL A 67 4.67 4.76 11.21
N SER A 68 4.12 5.76 10.58
CA SER A 68 4.03 5.87 9.13
C SER A 68 3.79 7.31 8.69
N SER A 69 4.13 7.63 7.45
CA SER A 69 3.88 8.94 6.86
C SER A 69 3.63 8.84 5.35
N TRP A 70 2.85 9.77 4.81
CA TRP A 70 2.58 9.88 3.38
C TRP A 70 2.21 11.31 3.00
N GLN A 71 2.86 11.87 1.99
CA GLN A 71 2.60 13.26 1.52
C GLN A 71 2.62 14.28 2.67
N GLY A 72 3.58 14.15 3.59
CA GLY A 72 3.71 14.99 4.77
C GLY A 72 2.70 14.75 5.89
N LYS A 73 1.73 13.85 5.69
CA LYS A 73 0.80 13.42 6.75
C LYS A 73 1.45 12.38 7.64
N THR A 74 1.21 12.48 8.93
CA THR A 74 1.46 11.45 9.93
C THR A 74 0.12 10.90 10.45
N ASP A 75 0.15 9.96 11.41
CA ASP A 75 -1.07 9.31 11.92
C ASP A 75 -1.96 8.76 10.78
N ILE A 76 -1.33 8.02 9.87
CA ILE A 76 -2.00 7.45 8.70
C ILE A 76 -3.25 6.62 9.08
N ASN A 77 -3.26 6.01 10.26
CA ASN A 77 -4.45 5.32 10.80
C ASN A 77 -5.70 6.22 10.82
N SER A 78 -5.58 7.50 11.18
CA SER A 78 -6.72 8.43 11.18
C SER A 78 -7.19 8.81 9.79
N HIS A 79 -6.27 8.82 8.81
CA HIS A 79 -6.54 9.23 7.43
C HIS A 79 -7.06 8.09 6.54
N SER A 80 -6.92 6.82 6.97
CA SER A 80 -7.07 5.70 6.05
C SER A 80 -8.05 4.62 6.48
N ILE A 81 -8.43 3.81 5.49
CA ILE A 81 -9.01 2.48 5.67
C ILE A 81 -7.91 1.45 5.38
N GLY A 82 -7.59 0.60 6.36
CA GLY A 82 -6.67 -0.53 6.17
C GLY A 82 -7.42 -1.76 5.65
N ILE A 83 -6.86 -2.40 4.63
CA ILE A 83 -7.39 -3.63 4.03
C ILE A 83 -6.27 -4.67 3.99
N GLU A 84 -6.46 -5.76 4.71
CA GLU A 84 -5.57 -6.93 4.70
C GLU A 84 -5.98 -7.91 3.60
N LEU A 85 -5.00 -8.54 2.97
CA LEU A 85 -5.22 -9.69 2.10
C LEU A 85 -4.52 -10.92 2.69
N SER A 86 -5.23 -12.03 2.83
CA SER A 86 -4.62 -13.30 3.17
C SER A 86 -3.69 -13.73 2.04
N SER A 87 -2.42 -13.96 2.35
CA SER A 87 -1.41 -14.42 1.41
C SER A 87 -0.37 -15.25 2.15
N PRO A 88 -0.42 -16.59 2.11
CA PRO A 88 0.52 -17.46 2.84
C PRO A 88 1.99 -17.18 2.51
N THR A 89 2.24 -16.51 1.40
CA THR A 89 3.60 -16.13 0.95
C THR A 89 3.93 -14.66 1.18
N LEU A 90 3.09 -13.92 1.92
CA LEU A 90 3.24 -12.47 2.14
C LEU A 90 3.47 -11.70 0.83
N GLY A 91 2.65 -12.00 -0.18
CA GLY A 91 2.73 -11.34 -1.48
C GLY A 91 3.98 -11.67 -2.31
N GLN A 92 4.63 -12.80 -2.06
CA GLN A 92 5.72 -13.31 -2.91
C GLN A 92 5.21 -14.19 -4.06
N LYS A 93 3.94 -14.59 -4.05
CA LYS A 93 3.24 -15.26 -5.14
C LYS A 93 1.99 -14.46 -5.53
N PRO A 94 1.50 -14.63 -6.78
CA PRO A 94 0.32 -13.93 -7.26
C PRO A 94 -0.91 -14.19 -6.40
N TYR A 95 -1.73 -13.17 -6.23
CA TYR A 95 -2.99 -13.21 -5.50
C TYR A 95 -4.08 -13.90 -6.32
N PRO A 96 -4.95 -14.73 -5.70
CA PRO A 96 -6.04 -15.42 -6.38
C PRO A 96 -7.04 -14.47 -7.05
N LYS A 97 -7.67 -14.93 -8.14
CA LYS A 97 -8.65 -14.13 -8.90
C LYS A 97 -9.83 -13.67 -8.03
N ALA A 98 -10.39 -14.57 -7.22
CA ALA A 98 -11.51 -14.26 -6.33
C ALA A 98 -11.17 -13.14 -5.35
N GLN A 99 -9.96 -13.16 -4.78
CA GLN A 99 -9.47 -12.14 -3.86
C GLN A 99 -9.27 -10.79 -4.57
N LYS A 100 -8.72 -10.79 -5.79
CA LYS A 100 -8.57 -9.58 -6.63
C LYS A 100 -9.93 -8.94 -6.94
N GLU A 101 -10.92 -9.74 -7.31
CA GLU A 101 -12.28 -9.29 -7.62
C GLU A 101 -12.96 -8.71 -6.39
N ALA A 102 -12.84 -9.38 -5.23
CA ALA A 102 -13.36 -8.90 -3.96
C ALA A 102 -12.73 -7.57 -3.53
N LEU A 103 -11.40 -7.43 -3.67
CA LEU A 103 -10.72 -6.17 -3.41
C LEU A 103 -11.22 -5.06 -4.33
N CYS A 104 -11.33 -5.30 -5.63
CA CYS A 104 -11.84 -4.29 -6.58
C CYS A 104 -13.25 -3.82 -6.21
N ALA A 105 -14.16 -4.73 -5.86
CA ALA A 105 -15.52 -4.37 -5.43
C ALA A 105 -15.52 -3.54 -4.13
N LEU A 106 -14.66 -3.90 -3.16
CA LEU A 106 -14.51 -3.15 -1.93
C LEU A 106 -13.94 -1.75 -2.18
N LEU A 107 -12.90 -1.63 -3.01
CA LEU A 107 -12.27 -0.35 -3.39
C LEU A 107 -13.28 0.56 -4.08
N GLN A 108 -14.06 0.05 -5.04
CA GLN A 108 -15.10 0.83 -5.73
C GLN A 108 -16.10 1.44 -4.75
N ARG A 109 -16.55 0.67 -3.77
CA ARG A 109 -17.47 1.14 -2.72
C ARG A 109 -16.83 2.22 -1.85
N LEU A 110 -15.59 1.99 -1.37
CA LEU A 110 -14.89 2.91 -0.46
C LEU A 110 -14.50 4.21 -1.17
N VAL A 111 -13.97 4.13 -2.38
CA VAL A 111 -13.59 5.30 -3.20
C VAL A 111 -14.81 6.18 -3.46
N LYS A 112 -15.94 5.59 -3.86
CA LYS A 112 -17.19 6.32 -4.08
C LYS A 112 -17.68 6.98 -2.79
N LYS A 113 -17.67 6.25 -1.65
CA LYS A 113 -18.20 6.74 -0.37
C LYS A 113 -17.38 7.88 0.20
N TYR A 114 -16.05 7.78 0.17
CA TYR A 114 -15.15 8.73 0.82
C TYR A 114 -14.47 9.69 -0.16
N LYS A 115 -14.76 9.59 -1.46
CA LYS A 115 -14.15 10.40 -2.53
C LYS A 115 -12.62 10.34 -2.50
N ILE A 116 -12.09 9.12 -2.28
CA ILE A 116 -10.65 8.89 -2.19
C ILE A 116 -10.04 9.09 -3.57
N GLN A 117 -9.01 9.92 -3.64
CA GLN A 117 -8.28 10.15 -4.89
C GLN A 117 -7.43 8.91 -5.25
N THR A 118 -7.27 8.66 -6.54
CA THR A 118 -6.57 7.50 -7.07
C THR A 118 -5.16 7.33 -6.49
N GLN A 119 -4.39 8.41 -6.38
CA GLN A 119 -3.03 8.41 -5.83
C GLN A 119 -2.94 8.12 -4.32
N ASN A 120 -4.06 8.06 -3.63
CA ASN A 120 -4.13 7.80 -2.19
C ASN A 120 -4.48 6.33 -1.85
N ILE A 121 -4.37 5.43 -2.84
CA ILE A 121 -4.46 3.98 -2.64
C ILE A 121 -3.05 3.43 -2.77
N VAL A 122 -2.44 3.10 -1.64
CA VAL A 122 -1.01 2.75 -1.54
C VAL A 122 -0.78 1.54 -0.63
N GLY A 123 0.40 0.97 -0.67
CA GLY A 123 0.78 -0.15 0.19
C GLY A 123 1.32 0.29 1.56
N HIS A 124 1.35 -0.64 2.50
CA HIS A 124 1.98 -0.40 3.79
C HIS A 124 3.47 -0.09 3.65
N SER A 125 4.17 -0.75 2.74
CA SER A 125 5.58 -0.45 2.42
C SER A 125 5.78 0.97 1.89
N ASP A 126 4.79 1.57 1.23
CA ASP A 126 4.90 2.93 0.73
C ASP A 126 4.91 3.95 1.88
N VAL A 127 4.03 3.76 2.87
CA VAL A 127 3.87 4.68 4.01
C VAL A 127 4.84 4.39 5.18
N ALA A 128 5.50 3.24 5.17
CA ALA A 128 6.45 2.83 6.20
C ALA A 128 7.69 2.11 5.61
N PRO A 129 8.45 2.74 4.70
CA PRO A 129 9.46 2.10 3.86
C PRO A 129 10.60 1.44 4.64
N THR A 130 10.92 1.93 5.84
CA THR A 130 11.97 1.37 6.71
C THR A 130 11.53 0.16 7.52
N ARG A 131 10.22 -0.13 7.60
CA ARG A 131 9.65 -1.14 8.50
C ARG A 131 8.84 -2.23 7.81
N LYS A 132 8.30 -1.92 6.62
CA LYS A 132 7.24 -2.73 5.98
C LYS A 132 7.60 -3.13 4.56
N ALA A 133 7.16 -4.34 4.19
CA ALA A 133 7.34 -4.89 2.85
C ALA A 133 6.00 -5.30 2.19
N ASP A 134 4.91 -5.33 2.95
CA ASP A 134 3.58 -5.66 2.47
C ASP A 134 2.96 -4.52 1.63
N PRO A 135 2.12 -4.84 0.64
CA PRO A 135 1.50 -6.12 0.32
C PRO A 135 2.38 -7.08 -0.52
N GLY A 136 3.68 -6.82 -0.67
CA GLY A 136 4.62 -7.69 -1.36
C GLY A 136 4.74 -7.42 -2.85
N LYS A 137 5.76 -8.04 -3.47
CA LYS A 137 6.17 -7.75 -4.85
C LYS A 137 5.18 -8.25 -5.92
N GLU A 138 4.40 -9.29 -5.62
CA GLU A 138 3.43 -9.85 -6.55
C GLU A 138 2.04 -9.23 -6.40
N PHE A 139 1.93 -8.13 -5.65
CA PHE A 139 0.68 -7.39 -5.58
C PHE A 139 0.37 -6.73 -6.94
N PHE A 140 -0.86 -6.80 -7.37
CA PHE A 140 -1.33 -6.50 -8.72
C PHE A 140 -1.63 -5.01 -8.98
N TRP A 141 -0.72 -4.11 -8.59
CA TRP A 141 -0.87 -2.65 -8.72
C TRP A 141 -1.26 -2.21 -10.13
N SER A 142 -0.61 -2.77 -11.17
CA SER A 142 -0.91 -2.41 -12.56
C SER A 142 -2.33 -2.78 -12.99
N GLU A 143 -2.88 -3.88 -12.47
CA GLU A 143 -4.26 -4.30 -12.75
C GLU A 143 -5.26 -3.36 -12.06
N LEU A 144 -4.97 -2.94 -10.81
CA LEU A 144 -5.79 -1.98 -10.07
C LEU A 144 -5.79 -0.60 -10.74
N ALA A 145 -4.64 -0.10 -11.16
CA ALA A 145 -4.51 1.19 -11.82
C ALA A 145 -5.32 1.27 -13.13
N LYS A 146 -5.37 0.18 -13.91
CA LYS A 146 -6.24 0.08 -15.10
C LYS A 146 -7.73 0.22 -14.78
N LYS A 147 -8.12 -0.03 -13.52
CA LYS A 147 -9.49 0.11 -13.02
C LYS A 147 -9.71 1.44 -12.26
N GLY A 148 -8.69 2.33 -12.25
CA GLY A 148 -8.74 3.62 -11.56
C GLY A 148 -8.39 3.56 -10.07
N PHE A 149 -7.78 2.47 -9.59
CA PHE A 149 -7.37 2.32 -8.20
C PHE A 149 -5.84 2.29 -8.09
N GLY A 150 -5.26 3.36 -7.57
CA GLY A 150 -3.81 3.56 -7.56
C GLY A 150 -3.29 4.15 -8.88
N LEU A 151 -2.02 4.49 -8.91
CA LEU A 151 -1.30 4.95 -10.09
C LEU A 151 -0.32 3.87 -10.57
N TRP A 152 0.02 3.89 -11.84
CA TRP A 152 1.00 3.00 -12.44
C TRP A 152 1.76 3.72 -13.54
N SER A 153 2.96 3.24 -13.88
CA SER A 153 3.76 3.86 -14.93
C SER A 153 3.07 3.75 -16.29
N ASP A 154 2.93 4.89 -16.95
CA ASP A 154 2.45 4.96 -18.33
C ASP A 154 3.66 5.09 -19.28
N LYS A 155 3.86 4.09 -20.15
CA LYS A 155 4.95 4.08 -21.12
C LYS A 155 4.85 5.18 -22.18
N SER A 156 3.65 5.77 -22.36
CA SER A 156 3.41 6.89 -23.29
C SER A 156 3.93 8.23 -22.74
N PHE A 157 4.24 8.31 -21.47
CA PHE A 157 4.72 9.53 -20.83
C PHE A 157 6.13 9.87 -21.34
N LYS A 158 6.26 10.98 -22.06
CA LYS A 158 7.55 11.52 -22.46
C LYS A 158 8.21 12.18 -21.25
N ASN A 159 9.40 11.71 -20.89
CA ASN A 159 10.18 12.26 -19.79
C ASN A 159 10.60 13.70 -20.10
N THR A 160 10.03 14.67 -19.42
CA THR A 160 10.34 16.11 -19.55
C THR A 160 11.20 16.63 -18.39
N VAL A 161 11.65 15.75 -17.49
CA VAL A 161 12.41 16.15 -16.30
C VAL A 161 13.86 16.44 -16.70
N THR A 162 14.20 17.72 -16.81
CA THR A 162 15.54 18.22 -17.17
C THR A 162 16.51 18.22 -15.98
N ASN A 163 16.00 18.30 -14.75
CA ASN A 163 16.81 18.29 -13.54
C ASN A 163 16.35 17.14 -12.63
N PHE A 164 17.12 16.05 -12.58
CA PHE A 164 16.75 14.81 -11.90
C PHE A 164 17.23 14.81 -10.46
N ASP A 165 16.33 15.11 -9.54
CA ASP A 165 16.53 14.99 -8.08
C ASP A 165 15.62 13.86 -7.55
N GLU A 166 16.21 12.70 -7.29
CA GLU A 166 15.52 11.49 -6.82
C GLU A 166 14.77 11.73 -5.51
N LYS A 167 15.40 12.42 -4.58
CA LYS A 167 14.79 12.72 -3.28
C LYS A 167 13.54 13.57 -3.45
N ARG A 168 13.63 14.63 -4.24
CA ARG A 168 12.51 15.52 -4.53
C ARG A 168 11.37 14.80 -5.27
N LEU A 169 11.69 13.93 -6.21
CA LEU A 169 10.69 13.17 -6.95
C LEU A 169 9.96 12.18 -6.03
N LEU A 170 10.67 11.45 -5.17
CA LEU A 170 10.06 10.57 -4.16
C LEU A 170 9.17 11.35 -3.18
N GLN A 171 9.61 12.53 -2.73
CA GLN A 171 8.80 13.42 -1.90
C GLN A 171 7.55 13.93 -2.63
N THR A 172 7.64 14.21 -3.93
CA THR A 172 6.48 14.61 -4.74
C THR A 172 5.44 13.51 -4.83
N ILE A 173 5.85 12.24 -4.85
CA ILE A 173 4.96 11.09 -4.78
C ILE A 173 4.33 11.00 -3.38
N GLY A 174 5.12 11.21 -2.34
CA GLY A 174 4.65 11.18 -0.95
C GLY A 174 5.52 10.40 0.02
N TYR A 175 6.61 9.78 -0.46
CA TYR A 175 7.51 9.00 0.39
C TYR A 175 8.23 9.86 1.44
N ASP A 176 8.37 9.31 2.65
CA ASP A 176 9.39 9.77 3.58
C ASP A 176 10.78 9.40 3.05
N THR A 177 11.61 10.39 2.88
CA THR A 177 12.97 10.26 2.35
C THR A 177 14.05 10.45 3.41
N THR A 178 13.71 10.31 4.69
CA THR A 178 14.67 10.30 5.79
C THR A 178 15.70 9.19 5.60
N ASP A 179 15.23 8.00 5.17
CA ASP A 179 16.07 6.94 4.59
C ASP A 179 15.75 6.83 3.09
N LEU A 180 16.59 7.47 2.27
CA LEU A 180 16.40 7.51 0.82
C LEU A 180 16.49 6.12 0.19
N ALA A 181 17.35 5.24 0.68
CA ALA A 181 17.50 3.89 0.12
C ALA A 181 16.27 3.02 0.42
N ALA A 182 15.70 3.13 1.61
CA ALA A 182 14.45 2.46 1.96
C ALA A 182 13.28 2.98 1.11
N ALA A 183 13.18 4.29 0.90
CA ALA A 183 12.15 4.88 0.03
C ALA A 183 12.27 4.39 -1.43
N LYS A 184 13.48 4.32 -1.98
CA LYS A 184 13.73 3.76 -3.32
C LYS A 184 13.33 2.29 -3.40
N LEU A 185 13.67 1.49 -2.41
CA LEU A 185 13.31 0.07 -2.36
C LEU A 185 11.79 -0.12 -2.29
N ALA A 186 11.09 0.68 -1.49
CA ALA A 186 9.63 0.66 -1.40
C ALA A 186 8.98 1.08 -2.72
N PHE A 187 9.48 2.15 -3.36
CA PHE A 187 9.08 2.56 -4.69
C PHE A 187 9.23 1.42 -5.71
N CYS A 188 10.36 0.71 -5.71
CA CYS A 188 10.57 -0.42 -6.61
C CYS A 188 9.62 -1.58 -6.34
N ARG A 189 9.28 -1.87 -5.07
CA ARG A 189 8.25 -2.89 -4.75
C ARG A 189 6.90 -2.56 -5.37
N HIS A 190 6.53 -1.29 -5.37
CA HIS A 190 5.27 -0.84 -5.94
C HIS A 190 5.31 -0.77 -7.47
N PHE A 191 6.29 -0.06 -8.06
CA PHE A 191 6.27 0.34 -9.47
C PHE A 191 7.23 -0.44 -10.39
N LEU A 192 8.16 -1.19 -9.82
CA LEU A 192 9.16 -2.00 -10.51
C LEU A 192 9.32 -3.39 -9.85
N PRO A 193 8.21 -4.09 -9.51
CA PRO A 193 8.25 -5.30 -8.69
C PRO A 193 9.08 -6.43 -9.31
N GLN A 194 9.21 -6.47 -10.64
CA GLN A 194 10.06 -7.45 -11.35
C GLN A 194 11.54 -7.33 -11.01
N THR A 195 11.97 -6.18 -10.45
CA THR A 195 13.37 -5.96 -10.05
C THR A 195 13.66 -6.36 -8.61
N ILE A 196 12.62 -6.69 -7.84
CA ILE A 196 12.72 -7.12 -6.45
C ILE A 196 12.96 -8.63 -6.43
N ALA A 197 14.03 -9.05 -5.75
CA ALA A 197 14.33 -10.45 -5.59
C ALA A 197 13.21 -11.19 -4.82
N TYR A 198 13.01 -12.47 -5.15
CA TYR A 198 12.15 -13.33 -4.37
C TYR A 198 12.79 -13.60 -3.01
N ASP A 199 12.09 -13.30 -1.93
CA ASP A 199 12.55 -13.64 -0.58
C ASP A 199 12.02 -15.03 -0.21
N LYS A 200 12.94 -15.98 -0.01
CA LYS A 200 12.60 -17.35 0.41
C LYS A 200 12.15 -17.40 1.87
N ASP A 201 12.64 -16.48 2.68
CA ASP A 201 12.32 -16.39 4.10
C ASP A 201 11.19 -15.36 4.34
N VAL A 202 10.00 -15.71 3.85
CA VAL A 202 8.82 -14.83 3.91
C VAL A 202 8.48 -14.36 5.32
N TRP A 203 8.77 -15.20 6.34
CA TRP A 203 8.48 -14.89 7.74
C TRP A 203 9.40 -13.83 8.34
N ASN A 204 10.56 -13.61 7.75
CA ASN A 204 11.56 -12.64 8.20
C ASN A 204 11.76 -11.48 7.22
N ILE A 205 10.89 -11.29 6.21
CA ILE A 205 11.04 -10.22 5.21
C ILE A 205 11.24 -8.85 5.88
N GLU A 206 10.42 -8.51 6.87
CA GLU A 206 10.55 -7.23 7.56
C GLU A 206 11.80 -7.16 8.44
N LYS A 207 12.18 -8.25 9.08
CA LYS A 207 13.41 -8.34 9.87
C LYS A 207 14.66 -8.22 8.98
N ASN A 208 14.58 -8.75 7.75
CA ASN A 208 15.66 -8.69 6.76
C ASN A 208 15.68 -7.37 5.97
N LEU A 209 14.70 -6.50 6.17
CA LEU A 209 14.55 -5.25 5.43
C LEU A 209 15.79 -4.34 5.49
N PRO A 210 16.47 -4.13 6.65
CA PRO A 210 17.69 -3.33 6.70
C PRO A 210 18.79 -3.87 5.80
N GLN A 211 18.94 -5.20 5.70
CA GLN A 211 19.92 -5.81 4.81
C GLN A 211 19.48 -5.69 3.34
N ALA A 212 18.19 -5.80 3.05
CA ALA A 212 17.67 -5.58 1.69
C ALA A 212 17.90 -4.14 1.23
N VAL A 213 17.69 -3.16 2.10
CA VAL A 213 18.00 -1.73 1.84
C VAL A 213 19.49 -1.53 1.57
N LYS A 214 20.37 -2.09 2.39
CA LYS A 214 21.83 -2.00 2.21
C LYS A 214 22.30 -2.61 0.89
N ASN A 215 21.67 -3.71 0.45
CA ASN A 215 22.03 -4.42 -0.77
C ASN A 215 21.29 -3.91 -2.02
N PHE A 216 20.38 -2.95 -1.85
CA PHE A 216 19.57 -2.44 -2.95
C PHE A 216 20.43 -1.78 -4.02
N LYS A 217 20.16 -2.17 -5.28
CA LYS A 217 20.77 -1.55 -6.47
C LYS A 217 19.66 -1.01 -7.36
N GLU A 218 19.81 0.21 -7.81
CA GLU A 218 18.84 0.83 -8.70
C GLU A 218 18.69 0.06 -10.01
N PRO A 219 17.45 -0.29 -10.39
CA PRO A 219 17.20 -0.88 -11.69
C PRO A 219 17.48 0.11 -12.84
N LYS A 220 17.78 -0.42 -14.01
CA LYS A 220 18.05 0.40 -15.21
C LYS A 220 16.94 1.42 -15.53
N ASP A 221 15.68 1.03 -15.33
CA ASP A 221 14.51 1.85 -15.66
C ASP A 221 14.04 2.73 -14.49
N PHE A 222 14.77 2.70 -13.34
CA PHE A 222 14.35 3.39 -12.12
C PHE A 222 14.09 4.89 -12.36
N LYS A 223 15.04 5.59 -12.95
CA LYS A 223 14.95 7.05 -13.18
C LYS A 223 13.78 7.43 -14.06
N GLN A 224 13.55 6.67 -15.11
CA GLN A 224 12.45 6.91 -16.03
C GLN A 224 11.09 6.71 -15.35
N ILE A 225 10.93 5.60 -14.66
CA ILE A 225 9.68 5.27 -13.97
C ILE A 225 9.42 6.25 -12.81
N LEU A 226 10.46 6.60 -12.04
CA LEU A 226 10.32 7.58 -10.94
C LEU A 226 9.83 8.93 -11.45
N SER A 227 10.43 9.45 -12.53
CA SER A 227 10.01 10.72 -13.14
C SER A 227 8.57 10.66 -13.65
N ASN A 228 8.19 9.57 -14.31
CA ASN A 228 6.85 9.36 -14.83
C ASN A 228 5.80 9.35 -13.69
N ILE A 229 6.04 8.58 -12.63
CA ILE A 229 5.14 8.49 -11.49
C ILE A 229 5.05 9.82 -10.74
N ALA A 230 6.18 10.48 -10.48
CA ALA A 230 6.19 11.78 -9.79
C ALA A 230 5.37 12.83 -10.57
N GLN A 231 5.46 12.85 -11.89
CA GLN A 231 4.65 13.74 -12.72
C GLN A 231 3.15 13.41 -12.62
N GLN A 232 2.76 12.14 -12.66
CA GLN A 232 1.37 11.73 -12.48
C GLN A 232 0.81 12.15 -11.12
N TYR A 233 1.60 12.00 -10.03
CA TYR A 233 1.21 12.47 -8.69
C TYR A 233 1.03 13.99 -8.64
N ALA A 234 1.95 14.74 -9.23
CA ALA A 234 1.88 16.20 -9.30
C ALA A 234 0.64 16.68 -10.09
N GLU A 235 0.26 15.99 -11.16
CA GLU A 235 -0.93 16.30 -11.95
C GLU A 235 -2.22 15.89 -11.23
N ALA A 236 -2.23 14.73 -10.59
CA ALA A 236 -3.39 14.24 -9.84
C ALA A 236 -3.73 15.17 -8.67
N SER A 237 -2.72 15.72 -8.00
CA SER A 237 -2.90 16.67 -6.90
C SER A 237 -3.54 18.00 -7.32
N LYS A 238 -3.50 18.35 -8.61
CA LYS A 238 -4.13 19.56 -9.17
C LYS A 238 -5.58 19.34 -9.59
N LYS A 239 -6.03 18.10 -9.72
CA LYS A 239 -7.38 17.77 -10.19
C LYS A 239 -8.30 17.51 -9.00
N PRO A 240 -9.50 18.14 -8.93
CA PRO A 240 -10.52 17.74 -7.97
C PRO A 240 -10.92 16.29 -8.22
N CYS A 241 -11.29 15.57 -7.16
CA CYS A 241 -11.78 14.19 -7.27
C CYS A 241 -12.93 14.13 -8.27
N LYS A 242 -12.71 13.57 -9.46
CA LYS A 242 -13.78 13.31 -10.43
C LYS A 242 -14.46 12.00 -10.02
N ILE A 243 -15.66 12.10 -9.50
CA ILE A 243 -16.60 10.99 -9.30
C ILE A 243 -17.79 11.22 -10.20
#